data_d5dd04a4bc22c80dd7bd30749f175006
#
_entry.id   d5dd04a4bc22c80dd7bd30749f175006
#
_cell.length_a   1.000
_cell.length_b   1.000
_cell.length_c   1.000
_cell.angle_alpha   90.00
_cell.angle_beta   90.00
_cell.angle_gamma   90.00
#
_symmetry.space_group_name_H-M   'P 1'
#
loop_
_entity.id
_entity.type
_entity.pdbx_description
1 polymer ?
#
loop_
_entity_poly.entity_id
_entity_poly.type
_entity_poly.pdbx_seq_one_letter_code
_entity_poly.pdbx_strand_id
1 'polypeptide(L)'
;MVWELEVLGAQSLKDKRSVLKSLKDRLHDRFQVAVAETGHLDLWQRAELTACAVSAARVQTEKVLQSADEFVAAEPRVRIIGAYRSYF
;
A
#
# COMPACT_ATOMS: atom_id res chain seq x y z
N MET A 1 1.06 -8.75 1.73
CA MET A 1 2.00 -7.60 1.72
C MET A 1 1.47 -6.49 2.61
N VAL A 2 2.24 -6.10 3.58
CA VAL A 2 1.89 -5.00 4.48
C VAL A 2 2.97 -3.93 4.38
N TRP A 3 2.56 -2.67 4.19
CA TRP A 3 3.46 -1.51 4.21
C TRP A 3 3.15 -0.64 5.41
N GLU A 4 4.19 -0.26 6.14
CA GLU A 4 4.16 0.84 7.06
C GLU A 4 4.64 2.08 6.32
N LEU A 5 3.80 3.11 6.27
CA LEU A 5 4.05 4.31 5.48
C LEU A 5 4.09 5.56 6.34
N GLU A 6 4.97 6.50 5.97
CA GLU A 6 4.86 7.88 6.36
C GLU A 6 4.18 8.64 5.22
N VAL A 7 3.13 9.39 5.54
CA VAL A 7 2.40 10.21 4.56
C VAL A 7 2.94 11.63 4.65
N LEU A 8 3.76 12.00 3.69
CA LEU A 8 4.53 13.24 3.71
C LEU A 8 3.61 14.44 3.50
N GLY A 9 3.73 15.44 4.37
CA GLY A 9 3.00 16.70 4.25
C GLY A 9 1.51 16.65 4.59
N ALA A 10 0.99 15.52 5.05
CA ALA A 10 -0.41 15.45 5.49
C ALA A 10 -0.61 16.26 6.76
N GLN A 11 -1.58 17.17 6.74
CA GLN A 11 -1.91 18.06 7.85
C GLN A 11 -3.31 17.81 8.41
N SER A 12 -3.97 16.76 7.93
CA SER A 12 -5.31 16.37 8.40
C SER A 12 -5.58 14.93 7.98
N LEU A 13 -6.60 14.31 8.57
CA LEU A 13 -7.09 13.01 8.11
C LEU A 13 -7.63 13.09 6.69
N LYS A 14 -8.21 14.22 6.30
CA LYS A 14 -8.69 14.43 4.93
C LYS A 14 -7.54 14.36 3.92
N ASP A 15 -6.43 15.03 4.21
CA ASP A 15 -5.23 14.98 3.34
C ASP A 15 -4.70 13.56 3.21
N LYS A 16 -4.56 12.87 4.33
CA LYS A 16 -4.12 11.48 4.38
C LYS A 16 -5.03 10.58 3.55
N ARG A 17 -6.34 10.68 3.76
CA ARG A 17 -7.33 9.85 3.05
C ARG A 17 -7.27 10.06 1.55
N SER A 18 -7.08 11.30 1.11
CA SER A 18 -6.94 11.63 -0.31
C SER A 18 -5.74 10.93 -0.94
N VAL A 19 -4.58 10.99 -0.30
CA VAL A 19 -3.36 10.31 -0.76
C VAL A 19 -3.56 8.80 -0.79
N LEU A 20 -4.08 8.23 0.29
CA LEU A 20 -4.26 6.77 0.38
C LEU A 20 -5.32 6.24 -0.57
N LYS A 21 -6.40 7.00 -0.79
CA LYS A 21 -7.43 6.60 -1.76
C LYS A 21 -6.83 6.51 -3.16
N SER A 22 -6.09 7.53 -3.57
CA SER A 22 -5.41 7.53 -4.86
C SER A 22 -4.47 6.33 -5.00
N LEU A 23 -3.67 6.07 -3.98
CA LEU A 23 -2.71 4.97 -4.00
C LEU A 23 -3.41 3.60 -4.05
N LYS A 24 -4.45 3.40 -3.22
CA LYS A 24 -5.22 2.15 -3.21
C LYS A 24 -5.92 1.90 -4.55
N ASP A 25 -6.55 2.92 -5.11
CA ASP A 25 -7.26 2.79 -6.38
C ASP A 25 -6.31 2.40 -7.51
N ARG A 26 -5.13 3.03 -7.58
CA ARG A 26 -4.14 2.71 -8.60
C ARG A 26 -3.51 1.33 -8.41
N LEU A 27 -3.27 0.91 -7.18
CA LEU A 27 -2.81 -0.45 -6.89
C LEU A 27 -3.83 -1.49 -7.34
N HIS A 28 -5.10 -1.26 -7.01
CA HIS A 28 -6.18 -2.15 -7.41
C HIS A 28 -6.30 -2.24 -8.94
N ASP A 29 -6.34 -1.10 -9.62
CA ASP A 29 -6.54 -1.06 -11.05
C ASP A 29 -5.36 -1.64 -11.83
N ARG A 30 -4.14 -1.39 -11.37
CA ARG A 30 -2.94 -1.78 -12.09
C ARG A 30 -2.53 -3.23 -11.83
N PHE A 31 -2.67 -3.70 -10.60
CA PHE A 31 -2.15 -5.02 -10.19
C PHE A 31 -3.22 -6.02 -9.82
N GLN A 32 -4.48 -5.63 -9.84
CA GLN A 32 -5.60 -6.51 -9.47
C GLN A 32 -5.45 -7.04 -8.04
N VAL A 33 -4.95 -6.23 -7.12
CA VAL A 33 -4.83 -6.58 -5.71
C VAL A 33 -5.95 -5.92 -4.91
N ALA A 34 -6.39 -6.59 -3.85
CA ALA A 34 -7.27 -5.99 -2.86
C ALA A 34 -6.40 -5.21 -1.88
N VAL A 35 -6.77 -3.97 -1.57
CA VAL A 35 -5.98 -3.10 -0.70
C VAL A 35 -6.88 -2.43 0.34
N ALA A 36 -6.42 -2.38 1.58
CA ALA A 36 -7.12 -1.67 2.64
C ALA A 36 -6.12 -0.99 3.58
N GLU A 37 -6.57 0.09 4.21
CA GLU A 37 -5.85 0.69 5.33
C GLU A 37 -6.17 -0.14 6.58
N THR A 38 -5.15 -0.69 7.23
CA THR A 38 -5.31 -1.69 8.30
C THR A 38 -4.70 -1.26 9.64
N GLY A 39 -4.16 -0.05 9.72
CA GLY A 39 -3.63 0.47 10.98
C GLY A 39 -3.38 1.96 10.92
N HIS A 40 -3.13 2.56 12.08
CA HIS A 40 -2.88 4.00 12.24
C HIS A 40 -3.99 4.90 11.71
N LEU A 41 -5.24 4.44 11.81
CA LEU A 41 -6.38 5.11 11.18
C LEU A 41 -6.58 6.56 11.63
N ASP A 42 -6.19 6.88 12.87
CA ASP A 42 -6.35 8.21 13.46
C ASP A 42 -5.11 9.10 13.33
N LEU A 43 -4.02 8.60 12.77
CA LEU A 43 -2.79 9.36 12.59
C LEU A 43 -2.75 9.99 11.20
N TRP A 44 -2.32 11.26 11.13
CA TRP A 44 -2.29 11.99 9.85
C TRP A 44 -1.13 11.58 8.95
N GLN A 45 0.01 11.28 9.54
CA GLN A 45 1.28 11.10 8.83
C GLN A 45 1.79 9.65 8.85
N ARG A 46 0.98 8.73 9.37
CA ARG A 46 1.31 7.31 9.41
C ARG A 46 0.14 6.50 8.86
N ALA A 47 0.46 5.47 8.12
CA ALA A 47 -0.53 4.55 7.59
C ALA A 47 0.02 3.14 7.54
N GLU A 48 -0.87 2.17 7.72
CA GLU A 48 -0.57 0.78 7.40
C GLU A 48 -1.50 0.38 6.27
N LEU A 49 -0.95 -0.04 5.14
CA LEU A 49 -1.71 -0.60 4.03
C LEU A 49 -1.43 -2.09 3.91
N THR A 50 -2.47 -2.86 3.70
CA THR A 50 -2.36 -4.29 3.42
C THR A 50 -2.90 -4.57 2.03
N ALA A 51 -2.13 -5.27 1.21
CA ALA A 51 -2.53 -5.71 -0.11
C ALA A 51 -2.50 -7.23 -0.18
N CYS A 52 -3.55 -7.80 -0.80
CA CYS A 52 -3.65 -9.24 -1.01
C CYS A 52 -3.73 -9.53 -2.51
N ALA A 53 -2.87 -10.43 -2.97
CA ALA A 53 -2.91 -10.96 -4.33
C ALA A 53 -3.26 -12.45 -4.25
N VAL A 54 -4.07 -12.90 -5.18
CA VAL A 54 -4.47 -14.30 -5.29
C VAL A 54 -4.11 -14.82 -6.68
N SER A 55 -3.44 -15.96 -6.71
CA SER A 55 -3.10 -16.65 -7.96
C SER A 55 -2.96 -18.13 -7.68
N ALA A 56 -3.17 -18.95 -8.69
CA ALA A 56 -2.93 -20.39 -8.61
C ALA A 56 -1.44 -20.73 -8.55
N ALA A 57 -0.56 -19.79 -8.96
CA ALA A 57 0.88 -19.98 -8.97
C ALA A 57 1.56 -18.97 -8.04
N ARG A 58 2.35 -19.47 -7.09
CA ARG A 58 3.09 -18.61 -6.15
C ARG A 58 4.04 -17.66 -6.86
N VAL A 59 4.70 -18.10 -7.91
CA VAL A 59 5.61 -17.25 -8.69
C VAL A 59 4.89 -16.02 -9.24
N GLN A 60 3.66 -16.18 -9.70
CA GLN A 60 2.86 -15.06 -10.19
C GLN A 60 2.51 -14.09 -9.06
N THR A 61 2.12 -14.62 -7.91
CA THR A 61 1.85 -13.79 -6.73
C THR A 61 3.08 -12.99 -6.30
N GLU A 62 4.25 -13.63 -6.28
CA GLU A 62 5.50 -12.95 -5.93
C GLU A 62 5.82 -11.81 -6.90
N LYS A 63 5.63 -12.03 -8.21
CA LYS A 63 5.86 -10.99 -9.23
C LYS A 63 4.92 -9.81 -9.05
N VAL A 64 3.64 -10.06 -8.81
CA VAL A 64 2.64 -9.01 -8.60
C VAL A 64 2.99 -8.18 -7.37
N LEU A 65 3.31 -8.83 -6.24
CA LEU A 65 3.64 -8.13 -5.02
C LEU A 65 4.96 -7.35 -5.15
N GLN A 66 5.94 -7.87 -5.87
CA GLN A 66 7.19 -7.14 -6.14
C GLN A 66 6.91 -5.87 -6.95
N SER A 67 6.10 -5.97 -8.00
CA SER A 67 5.73 -4.82 -8.81
C SER A 67 4.91 -3.79 -8.03
N ALA A 68 3.99 -4.26 -7.17
CA ALA A 68 3.22 -3.38 -6.29
C ALA A 68 4.12 -2.64 -5.30
N ASP A 69 5.10 -3.34 -4.73
CA ASP A 69 6.08 -2.75 -3.80
C ASP A 69 6.88 -1.64 -4.47
N GLU A 70 7.38 -1.89 -5.67
CA GLU A 70 8.10 -0.89 -6.46
C GLU A 70 7.22 0.33 -6.79
N PHE A 71 5.94 0.08 -7.08
CA PHE A 71 4.97 1.14 -7.35
C PHE A 71 4.75 2.03 -6.13
N VAL A 72 4.59 1.44 -4.95
CA VAL A 72 4.44 2.20 -3.70
C VAL A 72 5.70 2.98 -3.38
N ALA A 73 6.88 2.36 -3.56
CA ALA A 73 8.16 3.00 -3.32
C ALA A 73 8.39 4.22 -4.24
N ALA A 74 7.80 4.22 -5.42
CA ALA A 74 7.92 5.32 -6.37
C ALA A 74 6.92 6.47 -6.11
N GLU A 75 5.95 6.31 -5.20
CA GLU A 75 4.97 7.35 -4.90
C GLU A 75 5.61 8.45 -4.04
N PRO A 76 5.70 9.69 -4.55
CA PRO A 76 6.44 10.75 -3.86
C PRO A 76 5.74 11.28 -2.60
N ARG A 77 4.45 11.00 -2.42
CA ARG A 77 3.68 11.49 -1.27
C ARG A 77 3.76 10.58 -0.06
N VAL A 78 4.36 9.41 -0.21
CA VAL A 78 4.56 8.47 0.90
C VAL A 78 6.00 7.99 0.94
N ARG A 79 6.44 7.55 2.12
CA ARG A 79 7.73 6.90 2.31
C ARG A 79 7.50 5.57 3.01
N ILE A 80 8.04 4.50 2.47
CA ILE A 80 7.98 3.19 3.11
C ILE A 80 8.98 3.18 4.26
N ILE A 81 8.49 2.94 5.48
CA ILE A 81 9.31 2.81 6.68
C ILE A 81 9.36 1.38 7.19
N GLY A 82 8.60 0.50 6.60
CA GLY A 82 8.63 -0.93 6.88
C GLY A 82 7.73 -1.66 5.90
N ALA A 83 8.09 -2.89 5.56
CA ALA A 83 7.28 -3.72 4.69
C ALA A 83 7.57 -5.20 4.96
N TYR A 84 6.54 -6.03 4.87
CA TYR A 84 6.72 -7.47 4.97
C TYR A 84 5.67 -8.20 4.14
N ARG A 85 6.01 -9.43 3.76
CA ARG A 85 5.16 -10.31 2.95
C ARG A 85 4.95 -11.63 3.68
N SER A 86 3.78 -12.21 3.48
CA SER A 86 3.52 -13.61 3.86
C SER A 86 2.73 -14.29 2.77
N TYR A 87 2.92 -15.60 2.64
CA TYR A 87 2.28 -16.43 1.64
C TYR A 87 1.58 -17.59 2.33
N PHE A 88 0.43 -17.94 1.81
CA PHE A 88 -0.40 -19.01 2.36
C PHE A 88 -0.65 -20.11 1.34
#